data_ea100cf956cbe6fd7efa7f9c38507d31
#
_entry.id   ea100cf956cbe6fd7efa7f9c38507d31
#
_cell.length_a   1.000
_cell.length_b   1.000
_cell.length_c   1.000
_cell.angle_alpha   90.00
_cell.angle_beta   90.00
_cell.angle_gamma   90.00
#
_symmetry.space_group_name_H-M   'P 1'
#
loop_
_entity.id
_entity.type
_entity.pdbx_description
1 polymer ?
#
loop_
_entity_poly.entity_id
_entity_poly.type
_entity_poly.pdbx_seq_one_letter_code
_entity_poly.pdbx_strand_id
1 'polypeptide(L)'
;VGRVICKALENKMVLYSMHTNLDSAEGGVNDTFAAKLGLENVSVLSPIPAGLCKLSFFVPADHAESVCNALFEAGCGHISNYDHCAYKVEGHGMFRPTAGANPYIGLYGEVTEVEEERIEMVFPAHIQKKVITALYQSHPYEEPAFDIYPLENTNRKVGLGRVGDLPEAVPAQIFLLKLKEALGLQMVRYYGETDKLIRRVAVLGGGGSSFIGQAMAAGADIYVTGDVKYHDFHSAERRMLIADIGHFESEHFIKEIIYNELKENFNTFAVSLSEVEKXXXXETEREAGFADGAVLREHRQAHPSGGGVGRRRQFLHPSGDGCGRRRIRHRRCQIPRLSFGRTTDADCRHRPL
;
A
#
# COMPACT_ATOMS: atom_id res chain seq x y z
N VAL A 1 0.35 -24.73 4.74
CA VAL A 1 -0.53 -23.84 5.51
C VAL A 1 -1.23 -24.60 6.63
N GLY A 2 -1.99 -25.69 6.35
CA GLY A 2 -2.76 -26.42 7.37
C GLY A 2 -1.96 -26.86 8.60
N ARG A 3 -0.75 -27.38 8.40
CA ARG A 3 0.13 -27.82 9.48
C ARG A 3 0.51 -26.65 10.44
N VAL A 4 0.73 -25.46 9.91
CA VAL A 4 1.04 -24.26 10.69
C VAL A 4 -0.16 -23.86 11.56
N ILE A 5 -1.35 -23.86 10.95
CA ILE A 5 -2.61 -23.53 11.65
C ILE A 5 -2.85 -24.54 12.80
N CYS A 6 -2.70 -25.83 12.53
CA CYS A 6 -2.87 -26.85 13.58
C CYS A 6 -1.91 -26.62 14.76
N LYS A 7 -0.62 -26.39 14.46
CA LYS A 7 0.37 -26.10 15.51
C LYS A 7 0.03 -24.83 16.29
N ALA A 8 -0.45 -23.78 15.63
CA ALA A 8 -0.85 -22.55 16.31
C ALA A 8 -2.00 -22.82 17.27
N LEU A 9 -3.03 -23.55 16.84
CA LEU A 9 -4.17 -23.92 17.68
C LEU A 9 -3.76 -24.79 18.89
N GLU A 10 -2.96 -25.83 18.63
CA GLU A 10 -2.45 -26.73 19.67
C GLU A 10 -1.67 -25.99 20.75
N ASN A 11 -0.94 -24.96 20.38
CA ASN A 11 -0.10 -24.17 21.30
C ASN A 11 -0.77 -22.86 21.75
N LYS A 12 -2.06 -22.67 21.45
CA LYS A 12 -2.85 -21.47 21.82
C LYS A 12 -2.19 -20.18 21.33
N MET A 13 -1.58 -20.22 20.12
CA MET A 13 -0.89 -19.09 19.52
C MET A 13 -1.84 -18.31 18.60
N VAL A 14 -1.78 -16.99 18.67
CA VAL A 14 -2.46 -16.11 17.69
C VAL A 14 -1.46 -15.75 16.60
N LEU A 15 -1.88 -15.90 15.34
CA LEU A 15 -1.11 -15.49 14.18
C LEU A 15 -1.74 -14.22 13.60
N TYR A 16 -0.97 -13.15 13.55
CA TYR A 16 -1.39 -11.89 12.96
C TYR A 16 -0.46 -11.54 11.80
N SER A 17 -1.02 -11.32 10.62
CA SER A 17 -0.27 -10.97 9.42
C SER A 17 -0.59 -9.54 9.02
N MET A 18 0.44 -8.71 8.97
CA MET A 18 0.38 -7.37 8.38
C MET A 18 0.97 -7.45 6.96
N HIS A 19 0.32 -6.81 6.00
CA HIS A 19 0.71 -6.87 4.60
C HIS A 19 0.55 -5.45 4.00
N THR A 20 -0.26 -5.27 3.00
CA THR A 20 -0.46 -3.99 2.29
C THR A 20 -0.85 -2.82 3.23
N ASN A 21 -1.48 -3.11 4.35
CA ASN A 21 -1.78 -2.09 5.36
C ASN A 21 -0.50 -1.43 5.92
N LEU A 22 0.56 -2.21 6.14
CA LEU A 22 1.84 -1.68 6.63
C LEU A 22 2.67 -1.05 5.50
N ASP A 23 2.51 -1.52 4.27
CA ASP A 23 3.15 -0.90 3.10
C ASP A 23 2.62 0.51 2.83
N SER A 24 1.32 0.73 3.13
CA SER A 24 0.66 2.01 2.86
C SER A 24 0.68 2.99 4.02
N ALA A 25 0.94 2.52 5.25
CA ALA A 25 0.89 3.35 6.46
C ALA A 25 2.01 4.38 6.51
N GLU A 26 1.72 5.54 7.14
CA GLU A 26 2.74 6.50 7.56
C GLU A 26 3.67 5.81 8.58
N GLY A 27 4.99 5.95 8.42
CA GLY A 27 6.00 5.27 9.25
C GLY A 27 6.18 3.79 8.94
N GLY A 28 5.52 3.27 7.92
CA GLY A 28 5.59 1.86 7.53
C GLY A 28 6.81 1.51 6.67
N VAL A 29 6.69 0.41 5.93
CA VAL A 29 7.77 -0.17 5.12
C VAL A 29 8.42 0.87 4.19
N ASN A 30 7.59 1.59 3.44
CA ASN A 30 8.09 2.48 2.39
C ASN A 30 8.72 3.76 2.94
N ASP A 31 8.26 4.25 4.10
CA ASP A 31 8.91 5.38 4.78
C ASP A 31 10.29 4.96 5.30
N THR A 32 10.36 3.78 5.92
CA THR A 32 11.64 3.23 6.39
C THR A 32 12.60 2.99 5.23
N PHE A 33 12.10 2.49 4.10
CA PHE A 33 12.89 2.30 2.88
C PHE A 33 13.49 3.63 2.41
N ALA A 34 12.65 4.67 2.30
CA ALA A 34 13.10 6.01 1.91
C ALA A 34 14.13 6.57 2.89
N ALA A 35 13.91 6.40 4.19
CA ALA A 35 14.83 6.85 5.24
C ALA A 35 16.19 6.14 5.17
N LYS A 36 16.19 4.81 4.92
CA LYS A 36 17.45 4.05 4.77
C LYS A 36 18.28 4.52 3.58
N LEU A 37 17.67 5.13 2.57
CA LEU A 37 18.35 5.70 1.41
C LEU A 37 18.71 7.19 1.61
N GLY A 38 18.33 7.78 2.75
CA GLY A 38 18.58 9.19 3.05
C GLY A 38 17.78 10.14 2.15
N LEU A 39 16.57 9.76 1.74
CA LEU A 39 15.76 10.61 0.89
C LEU A 39 15.12 11.75 1.69
N GLU A 40 15.13 12.95 1.12
CA GLU A 40 14.48 14.15 1.63
C GLU A 40 13.23 14.49 0.80
N ASN A 41 12.39 15.39 1.32
CA ASN A 41 11.15 15.84 0.64
C ASN A 41 10.27 14.65 0.22
N VAL A 42 10.19 13.65 1.08
CA VAL A 42 9.50 12.39 0.78
C VAL A 42 7.99 12.61 0.70
N SER A 43 7.38 12.06 -0.32
CA SER A 43 5.92 12.03 -0.52
C SER A 43 5.46 10.66 -0.98
N VAL A 44 4.18 10.40 -0.83
CA VAL A 44 3.58 9.11 -1.26
C VAL A 44 3.60 9.01 -2.78
N LEU A 45 4.10 7.90 -3.30
CA LEU A 45 4.17 7.65 -4.75
C LEU A 45 2.77 7.41 -5.34
N SER A 46 1.97 6.60 -4.67
CA SER A 46 0.60 6.27 -5.10
C SER A 46 -0.35 6.44 -3.91
N PRO A 47 -0.89 7.66 -3.69
CA PRO A 47 -1.83 7.89 -2.59
C PRO A 47 -3.08 7.03 -2.73
N ILE A 48 -3.61 6.56 -1.60
CA ILE A 48 -4.88 5.81 -1.59
C ILE A 48 -6.02 6.82 -1.81
N PRO A 49 -6.86 6.64 -2.83
CA PRO A 49 -8.06 7.44 -2.97
C PRO A 49 -9.09 7.07 -1.90
N ALA A 50 -10.00 7.99 -1.60
CA ALA A 50 -11.17 7.76 -0.75
C ALA A 50 -10.87 7.33 0.69
N GLY A 51 -9.93 7.99 1.32
CA GLY A 51 -9.75 7.86 2.76
C GLY A 51 -10.64 8.78 3.57
N LEU A 52 -11.32 9.73 2.95
CA LEU A 52 -12.06 10.79 3.62
C LEU A 52 -13.51 10.86 3.15
N CYS A 53 -14.38 11.24 4.09
CA CYS A 53 -15.77 11.60 3.82
C CYS A 53 -16.03 12.99 4.36
N LYS A 54 -17.05 13.66 3.80
CA LYS A 54 -17.62 14.90 4.33
C LYS A 54 -18.99 14.56 4.94
N LEU A 55 -19.19 14.93 6.20
CA LEU A 55 -20.50 14.99 6.82
C LEU A 55 -21.07 16.39 6.59
N SER A 56 -22.30 16.46 6.12
CA SER A 56 -23.10 17.68 6.09
C SER A 56 -24.37 17.41 6.91
N PHE A 57 -24.66 18.23 7.90
CA PHE A 57 -25.84 18.07 8.76
C PHE A 57 -26.45 19.42 9.07
N PHE A 58 -27.70 19.41 9.55
CA PHE A 58 -28.50 20.59 9.83
C PHE A 58 -28.91 20.53 11.29
N VAL A 59 -28.72 21.61 12.04
CA VAL A 59 -28.96 21.63 13.48
C VAL A 59 -29.46 23.02 13.93
N PRO A 60 -30.44 23.11 14.87
CA PRO A 60 -30.82 24.40 15.42
C PRO A 60 -29.61 25.12 16.02
N ALA A 61 -29.54 26.43 15.81
CA ALA A 61 -28.37 27.25 16.15
C ALA A 61 -27.95 27.13 17.63
N ASP A 62 -28.91 26.99 18.53
CA ASP A 62 -28.68 26.83 19.97
C ASP A 62 -28.05 25.48 20.36
N HIS A 63 -28.13 24.46 19.49
CA HIS A 63 -27.52 23.14 19.70
C HIS A 63 -26.22 22.96 18.91
N ALA A 64 -25.89 23.83 17.97
CA ALA A 64 -24.81 23.66 17.02
C ALA A 64 -23.45 23.42 17.69
N GLU A 65 -23.12 24.17 18.74
CA GLU A 65 -21.85 24.02 19.47
C GLU A 65 -21.74 22.64 20.13
N SER A 66 -22.78 22.18 20.82
CA SER A 66 -22.74 20.90 21.53
C SER A 66 -22.63 19.71 20.56
N VAL A 67 -23.34 19.76 19.43
CA VAL A 67 -23.27 18.72 18.40
C VAL A 67 -21.87 18.72 17.73
N CYS A 68 -21.32 19.89 17.42
CA CYS A 68 -19.97 20.00 16.86
C CYS A 68 -18.93 19.39 17.80
N ASN A 69 -19.01 19.70 19.10
CA ASN A 69 -18.03 19.18 20.08
C ASN A 69 -18.10 17.63 20.14
N ALA A 70 -19.30 17.06 20.17
CA ALA A 70 -19.46 15.59 20.14
C ALA A 70 -18.86 14.96 18.87
N LEU A 71 -19.02 15.62 17.72
CA LEU A 71 -18.46 15.15 16.45
C LEU A 71 -16.94 15.31 16.41
N PHE A 72 -16.38 16.38 16.98
CA PHE A 72 -14.92 16.53 17.10
C PHE A 72 -14.33 15.43 17.98
N GLU A 73 -14.96 15.11 19.11
CA GLU A 73 -14.54 13.98 19.97
C GLU A 73 -14.68 12.63 19.25
N ALA A 74 -15.62 12.52 18.33
CA ALA A 74 -15.75 11.31 17.51
C ALA A 74 -14.63 11.19 16.45
N GLY A 75 -13.92 12.30 16.15
CA GLY A 75 -12.78 12.33 15.23
C GLY A 75 -13.03 13.10 13.94
N CYS A 76 -14.09 13.89 13.89
CA CYS A 76 -14.34 14.80 12.75
C CYS A 76 -13.44 16.03 12.82
N GLY A 77 -13.28 16.74 11.70
CA GLY A 77 -12.69 18.05 11.64
C GLY A 77 -11.17 18.11 11.72
N HIS A 78 -10.48 17.02 11.42
CA HIS A 78 -9.00 17.03 11.34
C HIS A 78 -8.54 17.25 9.90
N ILE A 79 -7.78 18.31 9.66
CA ILE A 79 -7.19 18.64 8.36
C ILE A 79 -5.71 18.96 8.60
N SER A 80 -4.81 18.04 8.28
CA SER A 80 -3.37 18.17 8.50
C SER A 80 -3.07 18.46 9.99
N ASN A 81 -2.51 19.61 10.30
CA ASN A 81 -2.14 20.04 11.67
C ASN A 81 -3.23 20.90 12.33
N TYR A 82 -4.45 20.90 11.77
CA TYR A 82 -5.59 21.64 12.35
C TYR A 82 -6.64 20.65 12.80
N ASP A 83 -7.25 20.94 13.94
CA ASP A 83 -8.41 20.23 14.45
C ASP A 83 -9.62 21.17 14.53
N HIS A 84 -10.75 20.66 14.90
CA HIS A 84 -12.01 21.42 15.02
C HIS A 84 -12.38 22.17 13.74
N CYS A 85 -11.98 21.65 12.58
CA CYS A 85 -12.29 22.28 11.29
C CYS A 85 -13.74 21.96 10.89
N ALA A 86 -14.55 23.01 10.83
CA ALA A 86 -15.94 22.94 10.39
C ALA A 86 -16.28 24.18 9.55
N TYR A 87 -17.23 24.05 8.66
CA TYR A 87 -17.79 25.18 7.93
C TYR A 87 -19.27 25.26 8.27
N LYS A 88 -19.72 26.45 8.65
CA LYS A 88 -21.10 26.70 9.10
C LYS A 88 -21.78 27.73 8.19
N VAL A 89 -23.03 27.49 7.87
CA VAL A 89 -23.88 28.43 7.10
C VAL A 89 -25.26 28.46 7.75
N GLU A 90 -25.73 29.67 8.10
CA GLU A 90 -27.10 29.88 8.59
C GLU A 90 -28.10 29.71 7.45
N GLY A 91 -29.26 29.10 7.76
CA GLY A 91 -30.31 28.88 6.78
C GLY A 91 -31.63 28.52 7.46
N HIS A 92 -32.58 28.11 6.65
CA HIS A 92 -33.92 27.74 7.15
C HIS A 92 -34.24 26.33 6.68
N GLY A 93 -34.43 25.40 7.63
CA GLY A 93 -34.94 24.08 7.38
C GLY A 93 -36.46 24.09 7.32
N MET A 94 -37.05 23.25 6.49
CA MET A 94 -38.50 23.14 6.38
C MET A 94 -38.91 21.65 6.40
N PHE A 95 -39.89 21.33 7.24
CA PHE A 95 -40.38 19.96 7.38
C PHE A 95 -41.85 19.93 7.83
N ARG A 96 -42.48 18.75 7.74
CA ARG A 96 -43.85 18.54 8.22
C ARG A 96 -43.90 17.19 8.95
N PRO A 97 -44.12 17.19 10.27
CA PRO A 97 -44.26 15.93 10.99
C PRO A 97 -45.47 15.12 10.49
N THR A 98 -45.26 13.83 10.26
CA THR A 98 -46.33 12.89 9.82
C THR A 98 -46.68 11.89 10.94
N ALA A 99 -47.64 11.00 10.69
CA ALA A 99 -48.10 10.04 11.69
C ALA A 99 -46.95 9.19 12.21
N GLY A 100 -46.76 9.14 13.52
CA GLY A 100 -45.68 8.39 14.18
C GLY A 100 -44.47 9.22 14.56
N ALA A 101 -44.35 10.46 14.08
CA ALA A 101 -43.24 11.35 14.48
C ALA A 101 -43.46 11.90 15.90
N ASN A 102 -42.36 12.11 16.61
CA ASN A 102 -42.29 12.80 17.89
C ASN A 102 -41.33 14.01 17.74
N PRO A 103 -41.80 15.08 17.09
CA PRO A 103 -40.88 16.16 16.71
C PRO A 103 -40.43 17.00 17.92
N TYR A 104 -39.17 17.40 17.91
CA TYR A 104 -38.59 18.36 18.87
C TYR A 104 -39.28 19.75 18.71
N ILE A 105 -39.53 20.14 17.45
CA ILE A 105 -40.18 21.42 17.09
C ILE A 105 -41.25 21.11 16.07
N GLY A 106 -42.34 21.90 16.08
CA GLY A 106 -43.42 21.80 15.07
C GLY A 106 -44.62 20.93 15.52
N LEU A 107 -45.69 21.03 14.80
CA LEU A 107 -46.94 20.31 15.09
C LEU A 107 -47.30 19.32 13.99
N TYR A 108 -47.92 18.22 14.37
CA TYR A 108 -48.35 17.18 13.45
C TYR A 108 -49.20 17.75 12.31
N GLY A 109 -48.80 17.44 11.08
CA GLY A 109 -49.52 17.82 9.86
C GLY A 109 -49.28 19.24 9.37
N GLU A 110 -48.56 20.08 10.13
CA GLU A 110 -48.27 21.45 9.76
C GLU A 110 -46.83 21.59 9.21
N VAL A 111 -46.67 22.43 8.18
CA VAL A 111 -45.33 22.76 7.67
C VAL A 111 -44.69 23.76 8.66
N THR A 112 -43.52 23.41 9.13
CA THR A 112 -42.76 24.20 10.09
C THR A 112 -41.43 24.63 9.42
N GLU A 113 -41.07 25.90 9.60
CA GLU A 113 -39.80 26.47 9.19
C GLU A 113 -39.00 26.80 10.44
N VAL A 114 -37.73 26.39 10.45
CA VAL A 114 -36.80 26.54 11.61
C VAL A 114 -35.51 27.14 11.16
N GLU A 115 -34.98 28.08 11.94
CA GLU A 115 -33.61 28.60 11.76
C GLU A 115 -32.60 27.52 12.15
N GLU A 116 -31.75 27.10 11.21
CA GLU A 116 -30.75 26.05 11.40
C GLU A 116 -29.38 26.46 10.85
N GLU A 117 -28.34 25.89 11.44
CA GLU A 117 -27.01 25.93 10.84
C GLU A 117 -26.80 24.65 10.01
N ARG A 118 -26.44 24.81 8.74
CA ARG A 118 -25.85 23.72 7.96
C ARG A 118 -24.36 23.68 8.29
N ILE A 119 -23.89 22.53 8.78
CA ILE A 119 -22.49 22.37 9.20
C ILE A 119 -21.85 21.26 8.40
N GLU A 120 -20.63 21.51 7.90
CA GLU A 120 -19.85 20.54 7.14
C GLU A 120 -18.53 20.26 7.84
N MET A 121 -18.18 18.98 7.96
CA MET A 121 -16.92 18.50 8.55
C MET A 121 -16.37 17.35 7.73
N VAL A 122 -15.04 17.21 7.70
CA VAL A 122 -14.40 16.02 7.10
C VAL A 122 -14.07 15.01 8.19
N PHE A 123 -14.06 13.71 7.81
CA PHE A 123 -13.68 12.64 8.71
C PHE A 123 -13.13 11.44 7.91
N PRO A 124 -12.24 10.63 8.51
CA PRO A 124 -11.77 9.39 7.86
C PRO A 124 -12.91 8.36 7.72
N ALA A 125 -13.07 7.77 6.54
CA ALA A 125 -14.18 6.86 6.22
C ALA A 125 -14.31 5.70 7.22
N HIS A 126 -13.19 5.21 7.78
CA HIS A 126 -13.21 4.06 8.69
C HIS A 126 -13.87 4.34 10.04
N ILE A 127 -14.04 5.62 10.43
CA ILE A 127 -14.75 5.99 11.67
C ILE A 127 -16.23 6.38 11.43
N GLN A 128 -16.76 6.19 10.23
CA GLN A 128 -18.12 6.62 9.85
C GLN A 128 -19.18 6.16 10.86
N LYS A 129 -19.12 4.91 11.31
CA LYS A 129 -20.08 4.39 12.30
C LYS A 129 -20.04 5.16 13.61
N LYS A 130 -18.83 5.50 14.10
CA LYS A 130 -18.65 6.27 15.33
C LYS A 130 -19.22 7.68 15.17
N VAL A 131 -18.98 8.32 14.03
CA VAL A 131 -19.45 9.67 13.70
C VAL A 131 -20.98 9.72 13.65
N ILE A 132 -21.62 8.77 12.95
CA ILE A 132 -23.09 8.68 12.88
C ILE A 132 -23.69 8.47 14.29
N THR A 133 -23.09 7.59 15.09
CA THR A 133 -23.54 7.36 16.47
C THR A 133 -23.46 8.64 17.30
N ALA A 134 -22.35 9.38 17.21
CA ALA A 134 -22.19 10.64 17.94
C ALA A 134 -23.23 11.68 17.50
N LEU A 135 -23.50 11.77 16.18
CA LEU A 135 -24.53 12.68 15.66
C LEU A 135 -25.90 12.38 16.27
N TYR A 136 -26.36 11.13 16.20
CA TYR A 136 -27.66 10.74 16.76
C TYR A 136 -27.75 10.95 18.27
N GLN A 137 -26.66 10.80 19.00
CA GLN A 137 -26.64 10.94 20.46
C GLN A 137 -26.64 12.40 20.93
N SER A 138 -26.10 13.32 20.13
CA SER A 138 -25.95 14.72 20.49
C SER A 138 -27.02 15.62 19.87
N HIS A 139 -27.66 15.18 18.81
CA HIS A 139 -28.62 15.98 18.06
C HIS A 139 -29.98 16.06 18.79
N PRO A 140 -30.64 17.22 18.84
CA PRO A 140 -31.96 17.32 19.50
C PRO A 140 -33.10 16.63 18.75
N TYR A 141 -32.95 16.44 17.42
CA TYR A 141 -34.00 15.79 16.62
C TYR A 141 -33.90 14.27 16.73
N GLU A 142 -35.05 13.59 16.76
CA GLU A 142 -35.11 12.11 16.73
C GLU A 142 -34.54 11.55 15.44
N GLU A 143 -34.66 12.29 14.34
CA GLU A 143 -34.09 11.97 13.02
C GLU A 143 -33.39 13.20 12.46
N PRO A 144 -32.10 13.37 12.75
CA PRO A 144 -31.33 14.47 12.17
C PRO A 144 -31.17 14.30 10.66
N ALA A 145 -31.33 15.39 9.93
CA ALA A 145 -31.04 15.40 8.48
C ALA A 145 -29.52 15.52 8.28
N PHE A 146 -28.94 14.59 7.53
CA PHE A 146 -27.52 14.64 7.23
C PHE A 146 -27.19 13.87 5.95
N ASP A 147 -26.09 14.24 5.31
CA ASP A 147 -25.54 13.57 4.15
C ASP A 147 -24.09 13.21 4.36
N ILE A 148 -23.64 12.11 3.77
CA ILE A 148 -22.22 11.73 3.76
C ILE A 148 -21.76 11.64 2.31
N TYR A 149 -20.75 12.44 1.96
CA TYR A 149 -20.14 12.48 0.64
C TYR A 149 -18.76 11.85 0.69
N PRO A 150 -18.50 10.73 -0.02
CA PRO A 150 -17.12 10.28 -0.23
C PRO A 150 -16.33 11.35 -0.97
N LEU A 151 -15.10 11.60 -0.54
CA LEU A 151 -14.25 12.63 -1.14
C LEU A 151 -13.15 11.99 -2.00
N GLU A 152 -12.89 12.60 -3.14
CA GLU A 152 -11.78 12.22 -4.03
C GLU A 152 -10.43 12.76 -3.55
N ASN A 153 -10.43 13.55 -2.50
CA ASN A 153 -9.21 14.06 -1.88
C ASN A 153 -8.29 12.89 -1.51
N THR A 154 -7.05 12.95 -2.00
CA THR A 154 -6.06 11.93 -1.67
C THR A 154 -5.48 12.18 -0.28
N ASN A 155 -5.26 11.12 0.48
CA ASN A 155 -4.52 11.20 1.73
C ASN A 155 -3.02 11.27 1.37
N ARG A 156 -2.39 12.41 1.64
CA ARG A 156 -0.98 12.64 1.29
C ARG A 156 0.00 11.84 2.15
N LYS A 157 -0.48 11.23 3.22
CA LYS A 157 0.36 10.45 4.16
C LYS A 157 0.22 8.94 3.99
N VAL A 158 -0.89 8.49 3.39
CA VAL A 158 -1.21 7.06 3.27
C VAL A 158 -1.26 6.65 1.80
N GLY A 159 -0.51 5.61 1.45
CA GLY A 159 -0.45 5.09 0.09
C GLY A 159 0.82 4.30 -0.16
N LEU A 160 0.87 3.66 -1.32
CA LEU A 160 1.93 2.74 -1.67
C LEU A 160 3.15 3.47 -2.25
N GLY A 161 4.33 3.02 -1.82
CA GLY A 161 5.60 3.57 -2.27
C GLY A 161 5.86 4.98 -1.77
N ARG A 162 7.09 5.40 -1.94
CA ARG A 162 7.53 6.77 -1.63
C ARG A 162 8.37 7.32 -2.77
N VAL A 163 8.35 8.63 -2.96
CA VAL A 163 9.24 9.33 -3.88
C VAL A 163 9.86 10.51 -3.11
N GLY A 164 11.17 10.68 -3.26
CA GLY A 164 11.90 11.73 -2.58
C GLY A 164 13.18 12.08 -3.31
N ASP A 165 13.93 13.01 -2.78
CA ASP A 165 15.14 13.53 -3.42
C ASP A 165 16.38 13.17 -2.59
N LEU A 166 17.45 12.81 -3.25
CA LEU A 166 18.77 12.73 -2.60
C LEU A 166 19.24 14.15 -2.26
N PRO A 167 19.98 14.36 -1.14
CA PRO A 167 20.54 15.67 -0.83
C PRO A 167 21.37 16.25 -1.97
N GLU A 168 22.11 15.38 -2.67
CA GLU A 168 22.90 15.73 -3.84
C GLU A 168 22.71 14.70 -4.95
N ALA A 169 22.71 15.15 -6.18
CA ALA A 169 22.67 14.25 -7.35
C ALA A 169 23.97 13.44 -7.43
N VAL A 170 23.84 12.14 -7.61
CA VAL A 170 24.99 11.23 -7.69
C VAL A 170 24.93 10.41 -8.98
N PRO A 171 26.07 10.00 -9.56
CA PRO A 171 26.06 9.07 -10.69
C PRO A 171 25.30 7.79 -10.36
N ALA A 172 24.54 7.27 -11.32
CA ALA A 172 23.70 6.09 -11.11
C ALA A 172 24.49 4.88 -10.60
N GLN A 173 25.72 4.69 -11.08
CA GLN A 173 26.58 3.61 -10.59
C GLN A 173 26.88 3.75 -9.10
N ILE A 174 27.16 4.99 -8.66
CA ILE A 174 27.41 5.28 -7.24
C ILE A 174 26.14 5.04 -6.41
N PHE A 175 24.99 5.47 -6.92
CA PHE A 175 23.71 5.22 -6.24
C PHE A 175 23.45 3.72 -6.07
N LEU A 176 23.67 2.91 -7.12
CA LEU A 176 23.46 1.47 -7.04
C LEU A 176 24.39 0.80 -6.01
N LEU A 177 25.62 1.29 -5.87
CA LEU A 177 26.54 0.81 -4.83
C LEU A 177 26.07 1.22 -3.43
N LYS A 178 25.65 2.48 -3.24
CA LYS A 178 25.09 2.96 -1.97
C LYS A 178 23.81 2.19 -1.60
N LEU A 179 22.94 1.95 -2.57
CA LEU A 179 21.71 1.14 -2.38
C LEU A 179 22.06 -0.26 -1.87
N LYS A 180 23.06 -0.88 -2.51
CA LYS A 180 23.54 -2.21 -2.13
C LYS A 180 24.07 -2.23 -0.69
N GLU A 181 24.83 -1.22 -0.31
CA GLU A 181 25.41 -1.08 1.04
C GLU A 181 24.33 -0.79 2.09
N ALA A 182 23.45 0.18 1.83
CA ALA A 182 22.44 0.64 2.76
C ALA A 182 21.44 -0.48 3.18
N LEU A 183 21.20 -1.42 2.26
CA LEU A 183 20.25 -2.52 2.47
C LEU A 183 20.94 -3.88 2.65
N GLY A 184 22.27 -3.94 2.67
CA GLY A 184 23.03 -5.19 2.83
C GLY A 184 22.81 -6.19 1.70
N LEU A 185 22.59 -5.71 0.47
CA LEU A 185 22.21 -6.56 -0.66
C LEU A 185 23.42 -7.31 -1.23
N GLN A 186 23.20 -8.55 -1.63
CA GLN A 186 24.23 -9.30 -2.37
C GLN A 186 24.24 -8.93 -3.85
N MET A 187 23.07 -8.61 -4.42
CA MET A 187 22.89 -8.36 -5.84
C MET A 187 21.80 -7.32 -6.07
N VAL A 188 21.96 -6.53 -7.12
CA VAL A 188 20.93 -5.64 -7.64
C VAL A 188 20.82 -5.90 -9.15
N ARG A 189 19.61 -6.22 -9.63
CA ARG A 189 19.31 -6.28 -11.06
C ARG A 189 18.83 -4.90 -11.49
N TYR A 190 19.30 -4.40 -12.62
CA TYR A 190 18.85 -3.08 -13.07
C TYR A 190 18.80 -3.00 -14.61
N TYR A 191 18.02 -2.04 -15.09
CA TYR A 191 17.90 -1.73 -16.50
C TYR A 191 17.73 -0.23 -16.69
N GLY A 192 18.50 0.33 -17.61
CA GLY A 192 18.49 1.74 -17.93
C GLY A 192 19.91 2.29 -18.10
N GLU A 193 20.02 3.59 -18.33
CA GLU A 193 21.30 4.27 -18.56
C GLU A 193 21.99 4.58 -17.23
N THR A 194 23.22 4.13 -17.06
CA THR A 194 23.99 4.28 -15.80
C THR A 194 24.94 5.47 -15.79
N ASP A 195 25.02 6.20 -16.88
CA ASP A 195 25.82 7.43 -16.99
C ASP A 195 25.03 8.69 -16.55
N LYS A 196 23.76 8.54 -16.24
CA LYS A 196 22.91 9.63 -15.74
C LYS A 196 23.15 9.92 -14.25
N LEU A 197 22.80 11.12 -13.86
CA LEU A 197 22.76 11.51 -12.44
C LEU A 197 21.40 11.10 -11.85
N ILE A 198 21.41 10.59 -10.64
CA ILE A 198 20.22 10.27 -9.85
C ILE A 198 20.07 11.35 -8.79
N ARG A 199 18.93 12.01 -8.79
CA ARG A 199 18.49 12.95 -7.76
C ARG A 199 17.17 12.51 -7.14
N ARG A 200 16.18 12.21 -7.99
CA ARG A 200 14.84 11.85 -7.57
C ARG A 200 14.67 10.34 -7.60
N VAL A 201 14.32 9.76 -6.44
CA VAL A 201 14.28 8.31 -6.25
C VAL A 201 12.86 7.92 -5.85
N ALA A 202 12.27 6.93 -6.54
CA ALA A 202 11.04 6.29 -6.12
C ALA A 202 11.35 4.90 -5.56
N VAL A 203 10.67 4.51 -4.47
CA VAL A 203 10.83 3.21 -3.82
C VAL A 203 9.48 2.56 -3.53
N LEU A 204 9.42 1.23 -3.65
CA LEU A 204 8.26 0.46 -3.21
C LEU A 204 8.74 -0.94 -2.81
N GLY A 205 8.51 -1.31 -1.55
CA GLY A 205 8.83 -2.64 -1.02
C GLY A 205 7.92 -3.71 -1.62
N GLY A 206 8.47 -4.92 -1.78
CA GLY A 206 7.76 -6.02 -2.39
C GLY A 206 7.67 -5.91 -3.91
N GLY A 207 6.63 -6.47 -4.49
CA GLY A 207 6.43 -6.51 -5.94
C GLY A 207 5.78 -5.25 -6.50
N GLY A 208 6.57 -4.31 -6.98
CA GLY A 208 6.11 -3.00 -7.42
C GLY A 208 6.03 -2.75 -8.92
N SER A 209 6.09 -3.78 -9.77
CA SER A 209 6.11 -3.59 -11.24
C SER A 209 4.94 -2.75 -11.76
N SER A 210 3.76 -2.86 -11.16
CA SER A 210 2.57 -2.12 -11.60
C SER A 210 2.66 -0.60 -11.33
N PHE A 211 3.64 -0.15 -10.55
CA PHE A 211 3.81 1.26 -10.19
C PHE A 211 4.91 1.98 -10.98
N ILE A 212 5.52 1.31 -11.97
CA ILE A 212 6.55 1.91 -12.83
C ILE A 212 6.03 3.19 -13.50
N GLY A 213 4.77 3.15 -13.98
CA GLY A 213 4.14 4.33 -14.59
C GLY A 213 4.00 5.51 -13.64
N GLN A 214 3.64 5.25 -12.38
CA GLN A 214 3.52 6.27 -11.34
C GLN A 214 4.91 6.86 -10.98
N ALA A 215 5.94 6.01 -10.90
CA ALA A 215 7.31 6.46 -10.64
C ALA A 215 7.80 7.40 -11.76
N MET A 216 7.54 7.04 -13.03
CA MET A 216 7.85 7.91 -14.17
C MET A 216 7.06 9.23 -14.13
N ALA A 217 5.76 9.16 -13.81
CA ALA A 217 4.91 10.35 -13.71
C ALA A 217 5.35 11.29 -12.57
N ALA A 218 5.91 10.72 -11.50
CA ALA A 218 6.49 11.47 -10.39
C ALA A 218 7.87 12.08 -10.72
N GLY A 219 8.41 11.81 -11.91
CA GLY A 219 9.68 12.34 -12.37
C GLY A 219 10.91 11.67 -11.73
N ALA A 220 10.78 10.41 -11.31
CA ALA A 220 11.88 9.67 -10.72
C ALA A 220 12.98 9.39 -11.75
N ASP A 221 14.24 9.55 -11.35
CA ASP A 221 15.42 9.14 -12.15
C ASP A 221 15.64 7.63 -12.03
N ILE A 222 15.27 7.06 -10.87
CA ILE A 222 15.36 5.63 -10.61
C ILE A 222 14.15 5.16 -9.78
N TYR A 223 13.68 3.96 -10.09
CA TYR A 223 12.65 3.27 -9.32
C TYR A 223 13.23 1.98 -8.74
N VAL A 224 13.19 1.84 -7.41
CA VAL A 224 13.71 0.68 -6.68
C VAL A 224 12.56 -0.14 -6.12
N THR A 225 12.50 -1.43 -6.44
CA THR A 225 11.42 -2.32 -6.00
C THR A 225 11.90 -3.79 -6.04
N GLY A 226 10.99 -4.75 -5.87
CA GLY A 226 11.26 -6.18 -6.02
C GLY A 226 10.41 -6.82 -7.11
N ASP A 227 10.73 -8.07 -7.44
CA ASP A 227 9.95 -8.94 -8.34
C ASP A 227 9.69 -8.35 -9.74
N VAL A 228 10.66 -7.62 -10.29
CA VAL A 228 10.53 -7.05 -11.63
C VAL A 228 10.75 -8.15 -12.68
N LYS A 229 9.74 -8.40 -13.49
CA LYS A 229 9.82 -9.39 -14.58
C LYS A 229 10.55 -8.79 -15.78
N TYR A 230 11.04 -9.69 -16.66
CA TYR A 230 11.81 -9.29 -17.83
C TYR A 230 11.15 -8.17 -18.66
N HIS A 231 9.85 -8.34 -18.94
CA HIS A 231 9.12 -7.35 -19.76
C HIS A 231 8.91 -6.02 -19.02
N ASP A 232 8.76 -6.06 -17.70
CA ASP A 232 8.53 -4.86 -16.89
C ASP A 232 9.75 -3.92 -16.90
N PHE A 233 10.96 -4.48 -16.99
CA PHE A 233 12.19 -3.67 -17.09
C PHE A 233 12.16 -2.73 -18.31
N HIS A 234 11.52 -3.15 -19.40
CA HIS A 234 11.47 -2.35 -20.63
C HIS A 234 10.36 -1.28 -20.60
N SER A 235 9.44 -1.34 -19.65
CA SER A 235 8.29 -0.41 -19.60
C SER A 235 8.67 1.05 -19.33
N ALA A 236 9.85 1.28 -18.73
CA ALA A 236 10.36 2.64 -18.52
C ALA A 236 11.03 3.25 -19.77
N GLU A 237 11.16 2.49 -20.87
CA GLU A 237 11.68 2.96 -22.17
C GLU A 237 13.01 3.73 -22.05
N ARG A 238 13.86 3.34 -21.09
CA ARG A 238 15.14 4.00 -20.73
C ARG A 238 15.00 5.44 -20.23
N ARG A 239 13.78 5.93 -20.02
CA ARG A 239 13.54 7.28 -19.46
C ARG A 239 13.91 7.33 -17.96
N MET A 240 13.77 6.21 -17.28
CA MET A 240 14.04 6.03 -15.85
C MET A 240 14.82 4.72 -15.67
N LEU A 241 15.74 4.69 -14.73
CA LEU A 241 16.44 3.45 -14.36
C LEU A 241 15.51 2.63 -13.44
N ILE A 242 15.39 1.33 -13.67
CA ILE A 242 14.66 0.42 -12.77
C ILE A 242 15.69 -0.47 -12.08
N ALA A 243 15.59 -0.57 -10.75
CA ALA A 243 16.44 -1.44 -9.94
C ALA A 243 15.58 -2.43 -9.16
N ASP A 244 15.80 -3.70 -9.39
CA ASP A 244 15.17 -4.81 -8.66
C ASP A 244 16.15 -5.34 -7.64
N ILE A 245 15.77 -5.22 -6.37
CA ILE A 245 16.61 -5.64 -5.24
C ILE A 245 16.13 -6.93 -4.59
N GLY A 246 15.02 -7.50 -5.12
CA GLY A 246 14.36 -8.67 -4.55
C GLY A 246 13.24 -8.30 -3.58
N HIS A 247 12.23 -9.14 -3.54
CA HIS A 247 11.04 -8.94 -2.68
C HIS A 247 11.43 -8.89 -1.21
N PHE A 248 12.06 -9.96 -0.74
CA PHE A 248 12.48 -10.09 0.67
C PHE A 248 13.40 -8.94 1.07
N GLU A 249 14.37 -8.61 0.23
CA GLU A 249 15.39 -7.60 0.51
C GLU A 249 14.79 -6.19 0.64
N SER A 250 13.69 -5.94 -0.06
CA SER A 250 13.00 -4.65 0.00
C SER A 250 12.08 -4.51 1.23
N GLU A 251 11.85 -5.59 1.98
CA GLU A 251 10.90 -5.62 3.11
C GLU A 251 11.48 -6.17 4.42
N HIS A 252 12.62 -6.85 4.42
CA HIS A 252 13.10 -7.60 5.60
C HIS A 252 13.27 -6.75 6.85
N PHE A 253 13.47 -5.45 6.72
CA PHE A 253 13.59 -4.50 7.84
C PHE A 253 12.25 -4.22 8.54
N ILE A 254 11.14 -4.71 8.01
CA ILE A 254 9.80 -4.62 8.61
C ILE A 254 9.78 -5.20 10.04
N LYS A 255 10.58 -6.22 10.28
CA LYS A 255 10.68 -6.83 11.61
C LYS A 255 11.11 -5.83 12.67
N GLU A 256 12.05 -4.96 12.35
CA GLU A 256 12.56 -3.91 13.25
C GLU A 256 11.48 -2.87 13.55
N ILE A 257 10.72 -2.47 12.54
CA ILE A 257 9.61 -1.51 12.67
C ILE A 257 8.60 -2.06 13.70
N ILE A 258 8.13 -3.29 13.46
CA ILE A 258 7.12 -3.93 14.32
C ILE A 258 7.66 -4.12 15.75
N TYR A 259 8.92 -4.55 15.86
CA TYR A 259 9.58 -4.76 17.16
C TYR A 259 9.62 -3.47 17.98
N ASN A 260 10.04 -2.37 17.37
CA ASN A 260 10.15 -1.07 18.04
C ASN A 260 8.77 -0.58 18.48
N GLU A 261 7.79 -0.64 17.58
CA GLU A 261 6.41 -0.24 17.85
C GLU A 261 5.79 -1.04 19.01
N LEU A 262 6.04 -2.35 19.02
CA LEU A 262 5.56 -3.20 20.12
C LEU A 262 6.25 -2.88 21.45
N LYS A 263 7.54 -2.61 21.42
CA LYS A 263 8.29 -2.26 22.66
C LYS A 263 7.85 -0.91 23.23
N GLU A 264 7.59 0.07 22.38
CA GLU A 264 7.14 1.40 22.82
C GLU A 264 5.74 1.36 23.43
N ASN A 265 4.85 0.56 22.85
CA ASN A 265 3.45 0.52 23.28
C ASN A 265 3.15 -0.56 24.33
N PHE A 266 3.98 -1.58 24.43
CA PHE A 266 3.73 -2.75 25.32
C PHE A 266 4.99 -3.12 26.11
N ASN A 267 5.39 -2.26 27.03
CA ASN A 267 6.61 -2.42 27.82
C ASN A 267 6.59 -3.60 28.80
N THR A 268 5.42 -4.21 29.03
CA THR A 268 5.24 -5.34 29.93
C THR A 268 5.41 -6.70 29.25
N PHE A 269 5.51 -6.73 27.92
CA PHE A 269 5.62 -7.98 27.17
C PHE A 269 7.06 -8.27 26.75
N ALA A 270 7.42 -9.55 26.76
CA ALA A 270 8.65 -9.99 26.13
C ALA A 270 8.45 -10.03 24.62
N VAL A 271 9.13 -9.15 23.88
CA VAL A 271 9.09 -9.11 22.41
C VAL A 271 10.42 -9.67 21.90
N SER A 272 10.37 -10.60 20.96
CA SER A 272 11.57 -11.15 20.34
C SER A 272 11.47 -11.11 18.81
N LEU A 273 12.59 -10.84 18.16
CA LEU A 273 12.72 -10.90 16.71
C LEU A 273 13.01 -12.32 16.26
N SER A 274 12.37 -12.77 15.21
CA SER A 274 12.70 -14.05 14.58
C SER A 274 14.05 -13.95 13.87
N GLU A 275 14.92 -14.92 14.15
CA GLU A 275 16.22 -15.06 13.49
C GLU A 275 16.14 -15.89 12.21
N VAL A 276 14.95 -16.38 11.84
CA VAL A 276 14.75 -17.16 10.60
C VAL A 276 14.96 -16.27 9.39
N GLU A 277 15.93 -16.62 8.56
CA GLU A 277 16.23 -15.96 7.29
C GLU A 277 15.44 -16.60 6.14
N LYS A 278 15.40 -15.92 5.05
CA LYS A 278 14.66 -16.40 3.88
C LYS A 278 15.11 -17.77 3.43
N UNK A 279 14.19 -18.41 3.29
CA UNK A 279 14.49 -19.76 2.91
C UNK A 279 14.33 -20.04 1.46
N UNK A 280 13.93 -19.85 0.80
CA UNK A 280 13.66 -20.27 -0.51
C UNK A 280 14.04 -19.39 -1.68
N UNK A 281 14.37 -18.55 -1.68
CA UNK A 281 14.71 -17.73 -2.78
C UNK A 281 16.08 -17.97 -3.38
N UNK A 282 16.74 -18.44 -2.78
CA UNK A 282 18.00 -18.75 -3.29
C UNK A 282 18.05 -19.97 -4.19
N GLU A 283 17.24 -20.74 -4.17
CA GLU A 283 17.26 -21.90 -5.11
C GLU A 283 16.68 -21.57 -6.48
N THR A 284 15.62 -20.80 -6.53
CA THR A 284 14.96 -20.45 -7.82
C THR A 284 15.76 -19.46 -8.67
N GLU A 285 16.56 -18.61 -8.08
CA GLU A 285 17.39 -17.64 -8.83
C GLU A 285 18.60 -18.28 -9.50
N ARG A 286 19.07 -19.41 -8.99
CA ARG A 286 20.20 -20.16 -9.60
C ARG A 286 19.82 -20.89 -10.89
N GLU A 287 18.55 -21.24 -11.07
CA GLU A 287 18.09 -21.99 -12.25
C GLU A 287 17.59 -21.10 -13.40
N ALA A 288 17.26 -19.84 -13.13
CA ALA A 288 16.90 -18.89 -14.18
C ALA A 288 18.16 -18.22 -14.73
N GLY A 289 18.76 -18.85 -15.70
CA GLY A 289 19.86 -18.24 -16.46
C GLY A 289 19.33 -17.07 -17.28
N PHE A 290 19.45 -15.87 -16.73
CA PHE A 290 19.11 -14.65 -17.46
C PHE A 290 20.32 -14.23 -18.32
N ALA A 291 20.19 -14.40 -19.63
CA ALA A 291 21.05 -13.74 -20.60
C ALA A 291 20.53 -12.29 -20.77
N ASP A 292 21.43 -11.33 -20.69
CA ASP A 292 21.23 -9.89 -21.01
C ASP A 292 20.63 -8.96 -19.95
N GLY A 293 20.89 -9.20 -18.67
CA GLY A 293 20.77 -8.15 -17.64
C GLY A 293 22.14 -7.92 -16.99
N ALA A 294 22.57 -6.68 -16.88
CA ALA A 294 23.84 -6.39 -16.20
C ALA A 294 23.70 -6.68 -14.70
N VAL A 295 24.50 -7.58 -14.20
CA VAL A 295 24.58 -7.93 -12.79
C VAL A 295 25.81 -7.28 -12.19
N LEU A 296 25.64 -6.42 -11.19
CA LEU A 296 26.75 -5.90 -10.42
C LEU A 296 27.27 -7.01 -9.49
N ARG A 297 28.31 -7.71 -9.95
CA ARG A 297 29.08 -8.61 -9.10
C ARG A 297 30.30 -7.85 -8.56
N GLU A 298 30.61 -8.03 -7.29
CA GLU A 298 31.89 -7.57 -6.75
C GLU A 298 33.04 -8.21 -7.53
N HIS A 299 33.77 -7.40 -8.26
CA HIS A 299 35.12 -7.78 -8.72
C HIS A 299 36.03 -7.75 -7.50
N ARG A 300 36.28 -8.90 -6.89
CA ARG A 300 37.49 -9.03 -6.06
C ARG A 300 38.68 -8.80 -6.99
N GLN A 301 39.32 -7.68 -6.84
CA GLN A 301 40.61 -7.47 -7.48
C GLN A 301 41.58 -8.52 -6.95
N ALA A 302 41.87 -9.50 -7.79
CA ALA A 302 42.99 -10.38 -7.53
C ALA A 302 44.25 -9.53 -7.73
N HIS A 303 45.07 -9.40 -6.70
CA HIS A 303 46.40 -8.82 -6.79
C HIS A 303 47.20 -9.53 -7.91
N PRO A 304 47.89 -8.80 -8.77
CA PRO A 304 48.71 -9.43 -9.79
C PRO A 304 50.05 -9.87 -9.19
N SER A 305 50.19 -11.14 -8.95
CA SER A 305 51.51 -11.71 -8.72
C SER A 305 51.79 -12.76 -9.80
N GLY A 306 52.74 -12.42 -10.67
CA GLY A 306 53.60 -13.36 -11.36
C GLY A 306 53.14 -13.98 -12.65
N GLY A 307 53.79 -13.62 -13.68
CA GLY A 307 54.06 -14.07 -15.00
C GLY A 307 53.64 -15.46 -15.51
N GLY A 308 53.31 -15.51 -16.78
CA GLY A 308 53.16 -16.78 -17.53
C GLY A 308 52.45 -16.62 -18.85
N VAL A 309 53.20 -16.48 -19.84
CA VAL A 309 53.07 -16.90 -21.26
C VAL A 309 51.68 -17.24 -21.81
N GLY A 310 51.32 -16.55 -22.88
CA GLY A 310 50.07 -16.70 -23.61
C GLY A 310 49.92 -18.00 -24.38
N ARG A 311 48.69 -18.45 -24.44
CA ARG A 311 48.21 -19.33 -25.49
C ARG A 311 46.90 -18.82 -26.04
N ARG A 312 46.91 -18.49 -27.33
CA ARG A 312 45.69 -18.24 -28.10
C ARG A 312 44.89 -19.54 -28.20
N ARG A 313 43.64 -19.52 -27.84
CA ARG A 313 42.69 -20.59 -28.23
C ARG A 313 41.75 -20.07 -29.31
N GLN A 314 41.82 -20.76 -30.46
CA GLN A 314 40.88 -20.59 -31.57
C GLN A 314 39.51 -21.18 -31.20
N PHE A 315 38.48 -20.45 -31.56
CA PHE A 315 37.11 -20.96 -31.51
C PHE A 315 36.87 -21.91 -32.69
N LEU A 316 36.52 -23.14 -32.40
CA LEU A 316 36.01 -24.09 -33.40
C LEU A 316 34.49 -24.21 -33.18
N HIS A 317 33.75 -23.93 -34.23
CA HIS A 317 32.34 -24.28 -34.35
C HIS A 317 32.21 -25.77 -34.60
N PRO A 318 31.32 -26.49 -33.92
CA PRO A 318 30.93 -27.80 -34.38
C PRO A 318 29.64 -27.72 -35.19
N SER A 319 29.74 -27.97 -36.48
CA SER A 319 28.64 -28.41 -37.33
C SER A 319 28.54 -29.92 -37.23
N GLY A 320 27.34 -30.49 -37.17
CA GLY A 320 27.18 -31.91 -37.33
C GLY A 320 25.84 -32.50 -36.86
N ASP A 321 25.11 -32.92 -37.81
CA ASP A 321 23.83 -33.61 -37.80
C ASP A 321 23.72 -34.84 -36.88
N GLY A 322 22.51 -35.07 -36.36
CA GLY A 322 22.18 -36.30 -35.65
C GLY A 322 20.70 -36.39 -35.27
N CYS A 323 19.93 -36.92 -36.18
CA CYS A 323 18.51 -37.26 -36.06
C CYS A 323 18.19 -38.21 -34.91
N GLY A 324 17.19 -37.91 -34.11
CA GLY A 324 16.61 -38.78 -33.11
C GLY A 324 15.26 -38.31 -32.63
N ARG A 325 14.22 -38.51 -33.45
CA ARG A 325 12.85 -38.17 -33.06
C ARG A 325 12.32 -39.13 -32.01
N ARG A 326 12.13 -38.69 -30.76
CA ARG A 326 11.25 -39.38 -29.82
C ARG A 326 9.97 -38.57 -29.69
N ARG A 327 8.83 -39.17 -30.09
CA ARG A 327 7.48 -38.61 -29.91
C ARG A 327 7.12 -38.71 -28.43
N ILE A 328 6.95 -37.56 -27.80
CA ILE A 328 6.31 -37.45 -26.48
C ILE A 328 4.81 -37.26 -26.72
N ARG A 329 4.02 -38.26 -26.31
CA ARG A 329 2.55 -38.14 -26.33
C ARG A 329 2.12 -37.24 -25.17
N HIS A 330 1.59 -36.06 -25.49
CA HIS A 330 0.86 -35.24 -24.53
C HIS A 330 -0.49 -35.86 -24.19
N ARG A 331 -0.66 -36.35 -22.99
CA ARG A 331 -2.00 -36.62 -22.44
C ARG A 331 -2.61 -35.30 -22.02
N ARG A 332 -3.69 -34.87 -22.69
CA ARG A 332 -4.53 -33.77 -22.25
C ARG A 332 -5.24 -34.21 -20.97
N CYS A 333 -4.96 -33.53 -19.86
CA CYS A 333 -5.83 -33.57 -18.68
C CYS A 333 -7.05 -32.69 -18.97
N GLN A 334 -8.21 -33.34 -19.08
CA GLN A 334 -9.48 -32.61 -19.15
C GLN A 334 -9.89 -32.22 -17.74
N ILE A 335 -10.00 -30.90 -17.49
CA ILE A 335 -10.58 -30.36 -16.28
C ILE A 335 -12.09 -30.30 -16.49
N PRO A 336 -12.92 -30.90 -15.61
CA PRO A 336 -14.37 -30.78 -15.74
C PRO A 336 -14.83 -29.33 -15.54
N ARG A 337 -15.64 -28.83 -16.46
CA ARG A 337 -16.34 -27.57 -16.31
C ARG A 337 -17.44 -27.72 -15.27
N LEU A 338 -17.33 -27.00 -14.17
CA LEU A 338 -18.45 -26.80 -13.22
C LEU A 338 -19.43 -25.83 -13.85
N SER A 339 -20.60 -26.32 -14.24
CA SER A 339 -21.70 -25.49 -14.70
C SER A 339 -22.47 -24.95 -13.49
N PHE A 340 -22.46 -23.63 -13.31
CA PHE A 340 -23.35 -22.96 -12.37
C PHE A 340 -24.75 -22.88 -13.01
N GLY A 341 -25.69 -23.67 -12.50
CA GLY A 341 -27.08 -23.56 -12.88
C GLY A 341 -27.70 -22.31 -12.30
N ARG A 342 -28.32 -21.48 -13.13
CA ARG A 342 -29.21 -20.39 -12.70
C ARG A 342 -30.47 -21.02 -12.14
N THR A 343 -30.73 -20.82 -10.86
CA THR A 343 -32.06 -21.09 -10.28
C THR A 343 -32.88 -19.82 -10.41
N THR A 344 -33.95 -19.91 -11.17
CA THR A 344 -34.99 -18.89 -11.26
C THR A 344 -35.93 -18.98 -10.04
N ASP A 345 -36.32 -17.82 -9.55
CA ASP A 345 -37.35 -17.62 -8.54
C ASP A 345 -38.64 -18.38 -8.80
N ALA A 346 -39.18 -19.03 -7.79
CA ALA A 346 -40.61 -19.10 -7.54
C ALA A 346 -40.91 -19.77 -6.19
N ASP A 347 -41.84 -19.16 -5.49
CA ASP A 347 -42.69 -19.67 -4.39
C ASP A 347 -42.07 -19.95 -3.02
N CYS A 348 -42.28 -19.00 -2.14
CA CYS A 348 -42.52 -19.28 -0.73
C CYS A 348 -43.72 -18.47 -0.25
N ARG A 349 -44.88 -19.11 -0.27
CA ARG A 349 -46.07 -18.60 0.46
C ARG A 349 -46.22 -19.37 1.78
N HIS A 350 -46.41 -18.57 2.84
CA HIS A 350 -47.13 -18.87 4.10
C HIS A 350 -46.78 -20.11 4.95
N ARG A 351 -46.35 -19.87 6.18
CA ARG A 351 -47.18 -20.10 7.40
C ARG A 351 -46.48 -19.54 8.66
N PRO A 352 -47.30 -19.10 9.65
CA PRO A 352 -46.82 -18.44 10.85
C PRO A 352 -46.60 -19.42 12.00
N LEU A 353 -45.68 -19.02 12.87
CA LEU A 353 -45.76 -19.09 14.36
C LEU A 353 -44.52 -18.40 14.91
#